data_e1885b620087ad6e1cab80131ffe0636
#
_entry.id   e1885b620087ad6e1cab80131ffe0636
#
_cell.length_a   1.000
_cell.length_b   1.000
_cell.length_c   1.000
_cell.angle_alpha   90.00
_cell.angle_beta   90.00
_cell.angle_gamma   90.00
#
_symmetry.space_group_name_H-M   'P 1'
#
loop_
_entity.id
_entity.type
_entity.pdbx_description
1 polymer ?
#
loop_
_entity_poly.entity_id
_entity_poly.type
_entity_poly.pdbx_seq_one_letter_code
_entity_poly.pdbx_strand_id
1 'polypeptide(L)'
;MLSRQVVEKLKKHETPFYFYDMDLLRQTLDSVVWAAAKYNFKIHYAIKANYDPRILQVIKEYGLGIDCASGNEVRCAIEAGFDPKSIVYAGVGKRDKEIRYAIEQGIFAINCESLQELEVIDGIAAEMGKVVDCGLRVNPDIDPKTNHCIDTGQADSKFGISYEKVLEQAEWIQSLKHVNIKGMHLHIGSQIRELHVFQYLCDKVNVITDNLVRKGFKLDFVDVGGGLGINYDMPENEPVPNFASVFAIINGNLKVGNREIHFEFGRSIVGECGELITSVLYRKDTATGRRLVIVDASMTELIRPMLYGSYLDIEYLTSTSEKKEKYAIVGTACESTDVFNESVTLPKTVRGDILTIKSAGAYGMSMASRYNQHDLPGAVYSDDL
;
A
#
# COMPACT_ATOMS: atom_id res chain seq x y z
N MET A 1 -8.59 -1.10 21.32
CA MET A 1 -10.02 -0.69 21.59
C MET A 1 -10.08 0.80 21.81
N LEU A 2 -10.93 1.52 21.07
CA LEU A 2 -11.13 2.97 21.23
C LEU A 2 -11.64 3.31 22.63
N SER A 3 -11.13 4.41 23.19
CA SER A 3 -11.57 4.85 24.51
C SER A 3 -13.06 5.28 24.48
N ARG A 4 -13.75 5.12 25.61
CA ARG A 4 -15.18 5.54 25.69
C ARG A 4 -15.36 7.01 25.33
N GLN A 5 -14.41 7.87 25.65
CA GLN A 5 -14.46 9.29 25.32
C GLN A 5 -14.40 9.52 23.81
N VAL A 6 -13.53 8.81 23.10
CA VAL A 6 -13.44 8.85 21.63
C VAL A 6 -14.74 8.35 21.02
N VAL A 7 -15.27 7.21 21.47
CA VAL A 7 -16.53 6.66 20.97
C VAL A 7 -17.70 7.67 21.09
N GLU A 8 -17.83 8.37 22.23
CA GLU A 8 -18.88 9.38 22.41
C GLU A 8 -18.73 10.60 21.47
N LYS A 9 -17.51 10.89 21.02
CA LYS A 9 -17.27 11.92 20.01
C LYS A 9 -17.61 11.41 18.61
N LEU A 10 -17.17 10.18 18.26
CA LEU A 10 -17.46 9.55 16.97
C LEU A 10 -18.96 9.41 16.69
N LYS A 11 -19.77 9.15 17.71
CA LYS A 11 -21.25 9.09 17.62
C LYS A 11 -21.92 10.36 17.09
N LYS A 12 -21.21 11.49 17.07
CA LYS A 12 -21.75 12.77 16.57
C LYS A 12 -21.62 12.91 15.06
N HIS A 13 -20.87 12.02 14.42
CA HIS A 13 -20.65 12.01 12.97
C HIS A 13 -21.62 11.03 12.31
N GLU A 14 -22.07 11.37 11.11
CA GLU A 14 -22.90 10.51 10.27
C GLU A 14 -22.03 9.37 9.69
N THR A 15 -22.44 8.12 9.93
CA THR A 15 -21.79 6.92 9.40
C THR A 15 -22.29 6.62 7.98
N PRO A 16 -21.50 5.90 7.14
CA PRO A 16 -20.16 5.39 7.42
C PRO A 16 -19.06 6.42 7.17
N PHE A 17 -17.99 6.36 7.96
CA PHE A 17 -16.81 7.19 7.75
C PHE A 17 -15.54 6.47 8.20
N TYR A 18 -14.37 6.90 7.68
CA TYR A 18 -13.07 6.45 8.16
C TYR A 18 -12.64 7.28 9.37
N PHE A 19 -12.30 6.60 10.45
CA PHE A 19 -11.59 7.22 11.58
C PHE A 19 -10.09 6.94 11.43
N TYR A 20 -9.26 7.98 11.55
CA TYR A 20 -7.82 7.85 11.53
C TYR A 20 -7.22 8.24 12.89
N ASP A 21 -6.52 7.29 13.52
CA ASP A 21 -5.70 7.53 14.70
C ASP A 21 -4.36 8.13 14.25
N MET A 22 -4.26 9.45 14.36
CA MET A 22 -3.08 10.20 13.90
C MET A 22 -1.88 10.00 14.81
N ASP A 23 -2.09 9.65 16.09
CA ASP A 23 -0.99 9.33 17.01
C ASP A 23 -0.38 7.97 16.66
N LEU A 24 -1.20 6.97 16.32
CA LEU A 24 -0.70 5.68 15.84
C LEU A 24 0.04 5.82 14.51
N LEU A 25 -0.43 6.69 13.59
CA LEU A 25 0.29 7.02 12.37
C LEU A 25 1.69 7.58 12.68
N ARG A 26 1.78 8.57 13.59
CA ARG A 26 3.06 9.16 13.99
C ARG A 26 3.99 8.14 14.63
N GLN A 27 3.48 7.29 15.54
CA GLN A 27 4.26 6.21 16.15
C GLN A 27 4.83 5.23 15.10
N THR A 28 4.04 4.92 14.08
CA THR A 28 4.47 4.06 12.98
C THR A 28 5.56 4.73 12.14
N LEU A 29 5.41 6.03 11.85
CA LEU A 29 6.40 6.83 11.12
C LEU A 29 7.69 6.98 11.93
N ASP A 30 7.61 7.25 13.24
CA ASP A 30 8.77 7.26 14.14
C ASP A 30 9.54 5.95 14.06
N SER A 31 8.83 4.81 14.11
CA SER A 31 9.43 3.48 14.05
C SER A 31 10.17 3.23 12.75
N VAL A 32 9.54 3.51 11.59
CA VAL A 32 10.16 3.25 10.29
C VAL A 32 11.34 4.20 10.03
N VAL A 33 11.21 5.49 10.34
CA VAL A 33 12.28 6.48 10.13
C VAL A 33 13.49 6.18 11.03
N TRP A 34 13.24 5.90 12.32
CA TRP A 34 14.32 5.56 13.24
C TRP A 34 15.06 4.27 12.82
N ALA A 35 14.31 3.24 12.40
CA ALA A 35 14.91 1.99 11.97
C ALA A 35 15.70 2.16 10.65
N ALA A 36 15.19 2.94 9.70
CA ALA A 36 15.85 3.23 8.42
C ALA A 36 17.13 4.07 8.58
N ALA A 37 17.13 5.04 9.49
CA ALA A 37 18.26 5.94 9.74
C ALA A 37 19.54 5.19 10.16
N LYS A 38 19.40 4.05 10.86
CA LYS A 38 20.55 3.22 11.26
C LYS A 38 21.39 2.73 10.09
N TYR A 39 20.77 2.57 8.92
CA TYR A 39 21.36 1.97 7.75
C TYR A 39 21.39 2.93 6.56
N ASN A 40 20.97 4.17 6.76
CA ASN A 40 20.79 5.17 5.69
C ASN A 40 19.85 4.71 4.57
N PHE A 41 18.81 3.94 4.90
CA PHE A 41 17.82 3.49 3.95
C PHE A 41 16.86 4.61 3.58
N LYS A 42 16.38 4.62 2.34
CA LYS A 42 15.42 5.58 1.82
C LYS A 42 14.02 4.95 1.81
N ILE A 43 13.05 5.65 2.34
CA ILE A 43 11.68 5.17 2.41
C ILE A 43 10.81 6.02 1.52
N HIS A 44 10.12 5.38 0.56
CA HIS A 44 9.06 5.96 -0.23
C HIS A 44 7.72 5.42 0.29
N TYR A 45 6.79 6.32 0.56
CA TYR A 45 5.44 5.93 0.90
C TYR A 45 4.66 5.59 -0.36
N ALA A 46 4.09 4.39 -0.45
CA ALA A 46 3.25 3.99 -1.58
C ALA A 46 1.88 4.65 -1.47
N ILE A 47 1.70 5.77 -2.18
CA ILE A 47 0.55 6.67 -2.07
C ILE A 47 -0.78 5.97 -2.40
N LYS A 48 -0.76 4.93 -3.22
CA LYS A 48 -1.92 4.06 -3.54
C LYS A 48 -2.58 3.45 -2.31
N ALA A 49 -1.86 3.33 -1.19
CA ALA A 49 -2.43 2.79 0.03
C ALA A 49 -3.44 3.75 0.66
N ASN A 50 -3.12 5.04 0.69
CA ASN A 50 -4.03 6.09 1.14
C ASN A 50 -3.48 7.46 0.72
N TYR A 51 -4.27 8.23 -0.02
CA TYR A 51 -3.89 9.57 -0.51
C TYR A 51 -4.64 10.70 0.20
N ASP A 52 -5.17 10.43 1.39
CA ASP A 52 -5.83 11.47 2.21
C ASP A 52 -4.85 12.63 2.48
N PRO A 53 -5.28 13.90 2.26
CA PRO A 53 -4.38 15.05 2.36
C PRO A 53 -3.74 15.23 3.74
N ARG A 54 -4.44 14.91 4.83
CA ARG A 54 -3.87 15.03 6.19
C ARG A 54 -2.85 13.95 6.48
N ILE A 55 -3.11 12.73 6.01
CA ILE A 55 -2.15 11.63 6.08
C ILE A 55 -0.89 11.97 5.28
N LEU A 56 -1.04 12.47 4.05
CA LEU A 56 0.10 12.88 3.22
C LEU A 56 0.90 14.02 3.86
N GLN A 57 0.22 14.97 4.50
CA GLN A 57 0.90 16.06 5.20
C GLN A 57 1.81 15.54 6.32
N VAL A 58 1.30 14.63 7.15
CA VAL A 58 2.10 14.02 8.23
C VAL A 58 3.27 13.23 7.64
N ILE A 59 3.03 12.40 6.62
CA ILE A 59 4.10 11.62 5.96
C ILE A 59 5.21 12.53 5.41
N LYS A 60 4.84 13.67 4.81
CA LYS A 60 5.80 14.68 4.32
C LYS A 60 6.63 15.29 5.45
N GLU A 61 6.02 15.59 6.59
CA GLU A 61 6.71 16.13 7.77
C GLU A 61 7.79 15.17 8.29
N TYR A 62 7.62 13.87 8.11
CA TYR A 62 8.61 12.85 8.44
C TYR A 62 9.69 12.67 7.37
N GLY A 63 9.63 13.40 6.26
CA GLY A 63 10.65 13.41 5.22
C GLY A 63 10.70 12.16 4.35
N LEU A 64 9.63 11.38 4.26
CA LEU A 64 9.54 10.24 3.35
C LEU A 64 9.40 10.72 1.90
N GLY A 65 9.95 9.94 0.96
CA GLY A 65 9.60 10.05 -0.45
C GLY A 65 8.24 9.43 -0.76
N ILE A 66 7.86 9.45 -2.04
CA ILE A 66 6.58 8.88 -2.52
C ILE A 66 6.84 7.87 -3.64
N ASP A 67 6.19 6.69 -3.55
CA ASP A 67 6.00 5.75 -4.67
C ASP A 67 4.62 5.98 -5.30
N CYS A 68 4.62 6.24 -6.60
CA CYS A 68 3.43 6.49 -7.42
C CYS A 68 3.24 5.37 -8.45
N ALA A 69 1.99 4.96 -8.67
CA ALA A 69 1.61 3.96 -9.68
C ALA A 69 0.81 4.56 -10.85
N SER A 70 0.55 5.86 -10.85
CA SER A 70 -0.13 6.58 -11.94
C SER A 70 0.33 8.05 -12.01
N GLY A 71 0.13 8.67 -13.18
CA GLY A 71 0.43 10.10 -13.34
C GLY A 71 -0.42 11.01 -12.44
N ASN A 72 -1.63 10.58 -12.08
CA ASN A 72 -2.45 11.33 -11.11
C ASN A 72 -1.90 11.22 -9.69
N GLU A 73 -1.30 10.10 -9.30
CA GLU A 73 -0.62 9.97 -8.02
C GLU A 73 0.65 10.86 -7.99
N VAL A 74 1.41 10.94 -9.09
CA VAL A 74 2.53 11.91 -9.20
C VAL A 74 2.02 13.33 -9.01
N ARG A 75 0.91 13.71 -9.67
CA ARG A 75 0.30 15.02 -9.49
C ARG A 75 -0.12 15.27 -8.05
N CYS A 76 -0.80 14.31 -7.43
CA CYS A 76 -1.22 14.39 -6.03
C CYS A 76 -0.03 14.62 -5.09
N ALA A 77 1.08 13.89 -5.30
CA ALA A 77 2.29 14.06 -4.52
C ALA A 77 2.90 15.48 -4.68
N ILE A 78 2.97 15.99 -5.92
CA ILE A 78 3.45 17.34 -6.22
C ILE A 78 2.53 18.40 -5.56
N GLU A 79 1.22 18.27 -5.70
CA GLU A 79 0.23 19.19 -5.12
C GLU A 79 0.24 19.15 -3.57
N ALA A 80 0.52 18.00 -2.98
CA ALA A 80 0.76 17.88 -1.53
C ALA A 80 2.10 18.48 -1.08
N GLY A 81 2.95 18.91 -2.03
CA GLY A 81 4.20 19.62 -1.79
C GLY A 81 5.39 18.71 -1.44
N PHE A 82 5.39 17.46 -1.92
CA PHE A 82 6.58 16.62 -1.87
C PHE A 82 7.62 17.10 -2.87
N ASP A 83 8.91 16.98 -2.51
CA ASP A 83 10.00 17.26 -3.43
C ASP A 83 9.94 16.28 -4.63
N PRO A 84 9.87 16.77 -5.88
CA PRO A 84 9.95 15.90 -7.04
C PRO A 84 11.11 14.91 -7.00
N LYS A 85 12.26 15.32 -6.45
CA LYS A 85 13.44 14.46 -6.28
C LYS A 85 13.29 13.34 -5.24
N SER A 86 12.18 13.29 -4.55
CA SER A 86 11.82 12.18 -3.65
C SER A 86 10.71 11.29 -4.20
N ILE A 87 10.27 11.51 -5.46
CA ILE A 87 9.15 10.77 -6.08
C ILE A 87 9.70 9.73 -7.05
N VAL A 88 9.28 8.47 -6.89
CA VAL A 88 9.46 7.39 -7.86
C VAL A 88 8.12 7.07 -8.54
N TYR A 89 8.16 6.65 -9.80
CA TYR A 89 6.96 6.34 -10.56
C TYR A 89 7.06 4.95 -11.21
N ALA A 90 6.31 4.00 -10.68
CA ALA A 90 6.19 2.63 -11.17
C ALA A 90 4.84 2.39 -11.91
N GLY A 91 4.50 1.14 -12.22
CA GLY A 91 3.24 0.74 -12.84
C GLY A 91 3.33 0.40 -14.32
N VAL A 92 2.60 -0.64 -14.72
CA VAL A 92 2.71 -1.32 -16.03
C VAL A 92 2.08 -0.57 -17.22
N GLY A 93 1.37 0.52 -16.98
CA GLY A 93 0.54 1.16 -18.01
C GLY A 93 0.66 2.68 -18.00
N LYS A 94 1.88 3.22 -17.92
CA LYS A 94 2.13 4.67 -17.99
C LYS A 94 1.80 5.19 -19.39
N ARG A 95 0.93 6.19 -19.48
CA ARG A 95 0.56 6.83 -20.73
C ARG A 95 1.54 7.94 -21.09
N ASP A 96 1.71 8.23 -22.38
CA ASP A 96 2.63 9.27 -22.86
C ASP A 96 2.49 10.61 -22.13
N LYS A 97 1.24 11.06 -21.90
CA LYS A 97 0.97 12.30 -21.16
C LYS A 97 1.43 12.25 -19.69
N GLU A 98 1.41 11.07 -19.08
CA GLU A 98 1.84 10.86 -17.69
C GLU A 98 3.37 10.81 -17.61
N ILE A 99 4.01 10.16 -18.58
CA ILE A 99 5.46 10.15 -18.74
C ILE A 99 5.97 11.59 -18.95
N ARG A 100 5.35 12.36 -19.89
CA ARG A 100 5.69 13.76 -20.13
C ARG A 100 5.59 14.58 -18.84
N TYR A 101 4.49 14.44 -18.11
CA TYR A 101 4.29 15.16 -16.86
C TYR A 101 5.37 14.81 -15.82
N ALA A 102 5.68 13.52 -15.64
CA ALA A 102 6.73 13.09 -14.72
C ALA A 102 8.11 13.66 -15.10
N ILE A 103 8.45 13.67 -16.40
CA ILE A 103 9.67 14.26 -16.93
C ILE A 103 9.70 15.78 -16.73
N GLU A 104 8.57 16.47 -16.94
CA GLU A 104 8.44 17.93 -16.71
C GLU A 104 8.72 18.28 -15.25
N GLN A 105 8.14 17.53 -14.32
CA GLN A 105 8.32 17.72 -12.88
C GLN A 105 9.74 17.35 -12.41
N GLY A 106 10.49 16.58 -13.21
CA GLY A 106 11.85 16.17 -12.88
C GLY A 106 11.91 15.26 -11.66
N ILE A 107 10.99 14.29 -11.55
CA ILE A 107 10.95 13.32 -10.46
C ILE A 107 12.26 12.54 -10.31
N PHE A 108 12.43 11.80 -9.21
CA PHE A 108 13.66 11.07 -8.91
C PHE A 108 13.95 10.01 -9.98
N ALA A 109 13.00 9.11 -10.25
CA ALA A 109 13.15 8.07 -11.27
C ALA A 109 11.79 7.54 -11.77
N ILE A 110 11.77 7.07 -13.03
CA ILE A 110 10.69 6.26 -13.58
C ILE A 110 11.14 4.79 -13.55
N ASN A 111 10.43 3.96 -12.78
CA ASN A 111 10.65 2.52 -12.74
C ASN A 111 9.96 1.85 -13.95
N CYS A 112 10.76 1.38 -14.91
CA CYS A 112 10.30 0.87 -16.20
C CYS A 112 9.93 -0.62 -16.10
N GLU A 113 8.77 -0.96 -16.64
CA GLU A 113 8.15 -2.28 -16.53
C GLU A 113 8.34 -3.14 -17.82
N SER A 114 8.78 -2.52 -18.92
CA SER A 114 9.03 -3.22 -20.20
C SER A 114 10.08 -2.53 -21.05
N LEU A 115 10.66 -3.27 -22.01
CA LEU A 115 11.61 -2.72 -22.99
C LEU A 115 10.92 -1.69 -23.91
N GLN A 116 9.67 -1.94 -24.30
CA GLN A 116 8.91 -1.00 -25.10
C GLN A 116 8.65 0.32 -24.35
N GLU A 117 8.43 0.26 -23.05
CA GLU A 117 8.29 1.46 -22.23
C GLU A 117 9.58 2.29 -22.21
N LEU A 118 10.75 1.64 -22.12
CA LEU A 118 12.03 2.34 -22.20
C LEU A 118 12.20 3.07 -23.54
N GLU A 119 11.82 2.42 -24.65
CA GLU A 119 11.83 3.04 -25.98
C GLU A 119 10.92 4.26 -26.06
N VAL A 120 9.71 4.15 -25.52
CA VAL A 120 8.75 5.26 -25.45
C VAL A 120 9.27 6.42 -24.61
N ILE A 121 9.86 6.12 -23.45
CA ILE A 121 10.45 7.15 -22.57
C ILE A 121 11.63 7.83 -23.28
N ASP A 122 12.52 7.09 -23.93
CA ASP A 122 13.65 7.65 -24.70
C ASP A 122 13.16 8.61 -25.78
N GLY A 123 12.13 8.20 -26.56
CA GLY A 123 11.53 9.05 -27.59
C GLY A 123 10.91 10.32 -27.03
N ILE A 124 10.11 10.22 -25.96
CA ILE A 124 9.47 11.37 -25.31
C ILE A 124 10.53 12.31 -24.72
N ALA A 125 11.55 11.76 -24.06
CA ALA A 125 12.64 12.54 -23.50
C ALA A 125 13.44 13.27 -24.59
N ALA A 126 13.68 12.62 -25.73
CA ALA A 126 14.29 13.23 -26.91
C ALA A 126 13.50 14.44 -27.43
N GLU A 127 12.18 14.29 -27.60
CA GLU A 127 11.29 15.39 -28.01
C GLU A 127 11.32 16.57 -27.04
N MET A 128 11.50 16.29 -25.74
CA MET A 128 11.60 17.30 -24.68
C MET A 128 13.01 17.87 -24.50
N GLY A 129 14.02 17.35 -25.21
CA GLY A 129 15.42 17.73 -25.04
C GLY A 129 15.97 17.42 -23.66
N LYS A 130 15.50 16.37 -23.00
CA LYS A 130 15.88 15.96 -21.66
C LYS A 130 16.52 14.57 -21.63
N VAL A 131 17.22 14.27 -20.54
CA VAL A 131 17.64 12.92 -20.16
C VAL A 131 16.92 12.55 -18.88
N VAL A 132 16.40 11.33 -18.81
CA VAL A 132 15.53 10.86 -17.71
C VAL A 132 16.22 9.75 -16.94
N ASP A 133 16.27 9.88 -15.62
CA ASP A 133 16.76 8.82 -14.75
C ASP A 133 15.67 7.74 -14.59
N CYS A 134 16.04 6.49 -14.86
CA CYS A 134 15.13 5.34 -14.81
C CYS A 134 15.69 4.24 -13.91
N GLY A 135 14.77 3.51 -13.27
CA GLY A 135 15.02 2.21 -12.67
C GLY A 135 14.50 1.10 -13.58
N LEU A 136 15.21 -0.01 -13.69
CA LEU A 136 14.70 -1.21 -14.33
C LEU A 136 13.92 -2.03 -13.30
N ARG A 137 12.62 -2.18 -13.48
CA ARG A 137 11.85 -3.14 -12.68
C ARG A 137 12.08 -4.54 -13.22
N VAL A 138 12.82 -5.31 -12.45
CA VAL A 138 13.15 -6.69 -12.78
C VAL A 138 12.22 -7.63 -12.04
N ASN A 139 11.61 -8.57 -12.76
CA ASN A 139 10.85 -9.64 -12.14
C ASN A 139 11.82 -10.70 -11.59
N PRO A 140 11.87 -10.93 -10.27
CA PRO A 140 12.85 -11.82 -9.66
C PRO A 140 12.41 -13.30 -9.65
N ASP A 141 11.20 -13.61 -10.10
CA ASP A 141 10.57 -14.93 -10.01
C ASP A 141 10.63 -15.50 -8.58
N ILE A 142 9.98 -14.79 -7.66
CA ILE A 142 9.87 -15.16 -6.24
C ILE A 142 8.40 -15.34 -5.87
N ASP A 143 8.07 -16.47 -5.23
CA ASP A 143 6.78 -16.71 -4.57
C ASP A 143 6.81 -16.14 -3.13
N PRO A 144 6.09 -15.03 -2.84
CA PRO A 144 6.06 -14.42 -1.51
C PRO A 144 5.14 -15.18 -0.53
N LYS A 145 4.48 -16.26 -0.97
CA LYS A 145 3.51 -17.06 -0.18
C LYS A 145 2.40 -16.21 0.44
N THR A 146 1.87 -15.28 -0.34
CA THR A 146 0.75 -14.42 0.04
C THR A 146 -0.47 -14.70 -0.84
N ASN A 147 -1.54 -13.89 -0.71
CA ASN A 147 -2.71 -14.04 -1.58
C ASN A 147 -2.31 -13.81 -3.04
N HIS A 148 -2.67 -14.73 -3.92
CA HIS A 148 -2.39 -14.70 -5.36
C HIS A 148 -2.71 -13.36 -6.03
N CYS A 149 -3.77 -12.66 -5.58
CA CYS A 149 -4.16 -11.36 -6.15
C CYS A 149 -3.19 -10.21 -5.84
N ILE A 150 -2.30 -10.37 -4.85
CA ILE A 150 -1.34 -9.35 -4.40
C ILE A 150 0.11 -9.82 -4.52
N ASP A 151 0.33 -10.93 -5.20
CA ASP A 151 1.63 -11.46 -5.58
C ASP A 151 2.06 -10.81 -6.91
N THR A 152 3.25 -10.21 -6.92
CA THR A 152 3.79 -9.49 -8.08
C THR A 152 5.15 -9.99 -8.52
N GLY A 153 5.69 -10.99 -7.85
CA GLY A 153 7.05 -11.49 -8.06
C GLY A 153 7.17 -12.76 -8.91
N GLN A 154 6.07 -13.41 -9.30
CA GLN A 154 6.08 -14.65 -10.08
C GLN A 154 6.34 -14.41 -11.57
N ALA A 155 6.89 -15.43 -12.27
CA ALA A 155 7.26 -15.37 -13.68
C ALA A 155 6.12 -14.94 -14.62
N ASP A 156 4.89 -15.37 -14.37
CA ASP A 156 3.71 -15.04 -15.18
C ASP A 156 3.04 -13.71 -14.77
N SER A 157 3.63 -12.94 -13.84
CA SER A 157 3.13 -11.65 -13.44
C SER A 157 3.24 -10.63 -14.58
N LYS A 158 2.24 -9.74 -14.67
CA LYS A 158 2.30 -8.60 -15.61
C LYS A 158 3.38 -7.56 -15.25
N PHE A 159 4.03 -7.69 -14.11
CA PHE A 159 4.95 -6.69 -13.57
C PHE A 159 6.41 -7.04 -13.88
N GLY A 160 7.16 -6.01 -14.29
CA GLY A 160 8.59 -6.05 -14.48
C GLY A 160 9.03 -6.77 -15.76
N ILE A 161 10.29 -6.58 -16.10
CA ILE A 161 10.97 -7.24 -17.20
C ILE A 161 11.61 -8.51 -16.65
N SER A 162 11.48 -9.67 -17.36
CA SER A 162 12.16 -10.86 -16.90
C SER A 162 13.68 -10.63 -16.84
N TYR A 163 14.30 -11.18 -15.84
CA TYR A 163 15.73 -11.02 -15.58
C TYR A 163 16.59 -11.40 -16.79
N GLU A 164 16.29 -12.54 -17.43
CA GLU A 164 16.98 -13.03 -18.63
C GLU A 164 16.89 -12.02 -19.75
N LYS A 165 15.70 -11.43 -19.95
CA LYS A 165 15.47 -10.45 -21.02
C LYS A 165 16.24 -9.15 -20.81
N VAL A 166 16.40 -8.70 -19.56
CA VAL A 166 17.27 -7.56 -19.26
C VAL A 166 18.72 -7.85 -19.61
N LEU A 167 19.22 -9.05 -19.30
CA LEU A 167 20.61 -9.44 -19.64
C LEU A 167 20.84 -9.60 -21.13
N GLU A 168 19.86 -10.16 -21.86
CA GLU A 168 19.91 -10.28 -23.33
C GLU A 168 19.98 -8.92 -24.02
N GLN A 169 19.19 -7.95 -23.52
CA GLN A 169 19.04 -6.64 -24.13
C GLN A 169 19.91 -5.55 -23.50
N ALA A 170 20.88 -5.93 -22.67
CA ALA A 170 21.71 -4.99 -21.90
C ALA A 170 22.42 -3.95 -22.79
N GLU A 171 22.97 -4.36 -23.94
CA GLU A 171 23.66 -3.46 -24.88
C GLU A 171 22.68 -2.47 -25.52
N TRP A 172 21.50 -2.95 -25.92
CA TRP A 172 20.45 -2.08 -26.47
C TRP A 172 19.95 -1.08 -25.43
N ILE A 173 19.65 -1.53 -24.20
CA ILE A 173 19.20 -0.62 -23.11
C ILE A 173 20.23 0.50 -22.89
N GLN A 174 21.53 0.14 -22.85
CA GLN A 174 22.61 1.12 -22.64
C GLN A 174 22.87 2.03 -23.87
N SER A 175 22.33 1.67 -25.05
CA SER A 175 22.43 2.50 -26.26
C SER A 175 21.40 3.62 -26.34
N LEU A 176 20.36 3.60 -25.50
CA LEU A 176 19.36 4.66 -25.40
C LEU A 176 20.03 5.97 -24.97
N LYS A 177 19.71 7.07 -25.65
CA LYS A 177 20.44 8.33 -25.48
C LYS A 177 19.81 9.28 -24.47
N HIS A 178 18.51 9.13 -24.24
CA HIS A 178 17.74 10.05 -23.41
C HIS A 178 17.18 9.34 -22.15
N VAL A 179 17.52 8.07 -21.97
CA VAL A 179 17.26 7.29 -20.75
C VAL A 179 18.59 6.97 -20.07
N ASN A 180 18.67 7.22 -18.78
CA ASN A 180 19.83 6.95 -17.95
C ASN A 180 19.42 5.93 -16.86
N ILE A 181 19.87 4.69 -17.00
CA ILE A 181 19.57 3.63 -16.03
C ILE A 181 20.39 3.85 -14.77
N LYS A 182 19.74 4.34 -13.72
CA LYS A 182 20.33 4.66 -12.42
C LYS A 182 20.07 3.62 -11.36
N GLY A 183 19.05 2.80 -11.53
CA GLY A 183 18.65 1.87 -10.49
C GLY A 183 18.03 0.59 -11.00
N MET A 184 17.87 -0.30 -10.06
CA MET A 184 17.08 -1.51 -10.20
C MET A 184 15.95 -1.47 -9.17
N HIS A 185 14.74 -1.85 -9.60
CA HIS A 185 13.56 -1.95 -8.75
C HIS A 185 13.01 -3.38 -8.79
N LEU A 186 12.58 -3.87 -7.64
CA LEU A 186 11.87 -5.14 -7.49
C LEU A 186 10.70 -4.94 -6.54
N HIS A 187 9.63 -5.68 -6.78
CA HIS A 187 8.53 -5.76 -5.81
C HIS A 187 7.93 -7.16 -5.87
N ILE A 188 8.00 -7.89 -4.77
CA ILE A 188 7.66 -9.31 -4.74
C ILE A 188 6.22 -9.60 -4.32
N GLY A 189 5.53 -8.62 -3.72
CA GLY A 189 4.16 -8.80 -3.27
C GLY A 189 3.80 -7.95 -2.08
N SER A 190 2.64 -8.22 -1.49
CA SER A 190 2.09 -7.46 -0.38
C SER A 190 1.62 -8.38 0.73
N GLN A 191 1.50 -7.86 1.95
CA GLN A 191 1.08 -8.61 3.15
C GLN A 191 2.06 -9.75 3.53
N ILE A 192 3.36 -9.50 3.38
CA ILE A 192 4.41 -10.45 3.74
C ILE A 192 4.68 -10.34 5.25
N ARG A 193 4.43 -11.39 5.99
CA ARG A 193 4.69 -11.45 7.43
C ARG A 193 5.87 -12.39 7.78
N GLU A 194 6.25 -13.23 6.85
CA GLU A 194 7.33 -14.21 7.02
C GLU A 194 8.68 -13.57 6.74
N LEU A 195 9.47 -13.32 7.77
CA LEU A 195 10.76 -12.62 7.69
C LEU A 195 11.77 -13.30 6.73
N HIS A 196 11.74 -14.64 6.61
CA HIS A 196 12.63 -15.38 5.71
C HIS A 196 12.45 -15.04 4.23
N VAL A 197 11.26 -14.51 3.85
CA VAL A 197 10.99 -14.04 2.47
C VAL A 197 11.89 -12.86 2.12
N PHE A 198 12.14 -11.96 3.07
CA PHE A 198 13.06 -10.83 2.87
C PHE A 198 14.52 -11.28 2.75
N GLN A 199 14.92 -12.36 3.43
CA GLN A 199 16.25 -12.95 3.23
C GLN A 199 16.39 -13.53 1.82
N TYR A 200 15.40 -14.29 1.36
CA TYR A 200 15.37 -14.82 0.00
C TYR A 200 15.37 -13.72 -1.06
N LEU A 201 14.65 -12.62 -0.83
CA LEU A 201 14.73 -11.43 -1.67
C LEU A 201 16.16 -10.90 -1.78
N CYS A 202 16.89 -10.78 -0.66
CA CYS A 202 18.29 -10.33 -0.68
C CYS A 202 19.17 -11.22 -1.57
N ASP A 203 19.01 -12.54 -1.48
CA ASP A 203 19.80 -13.48 -2.29
C ASP A 203 19.58 -13.26 -3.78
N LYS A 204 18.33 -13.07 -4.20
CA LYS A 204 17.98 -12.77 -5.60
C LYS A 204 18.50 -11.40 -6.04
N VAL A 205 18.30 -10.37 -5.22
CA VAL A 205 18.77 -9.00 -5.50
C VAL A 205 20.30 -9.00 -5.69
N ASN A 206 21.04 -9.71 -4.84
CA ASN A 206 22.50 -9.81 -4.97
C ASN A 206 22.90 -10.39 -6.32
N VAL A 207 22.30 -11.52 -6.73
CA VAL A 207 22.59 -12.16 -8.02
C VAL A 207 22.27 -11.25 -9.19
N ILE A 208 21.08 -10.63 -9.19
CA ILE A 208 20.63 -9.75 -10.26
C ILE A 208 21.54 -8.53 -10.36
N THR A 209 21.81 -7.86 -9.24
CA THR A 209 22.68 -6.68 -9.19
C THR A 209 24.08 -6.98 -9.71
N ASP A 210 24.69 -8.08 -9.26
CA ASP A 210 26.02 -8.49 -9.70
C ASP A 210 26.08 -8.71 -11.22
N ASN A 211 25.07 -9.35 -11.80
CA ASN A 211 25.04 -9.62 -13.23
C ASN A 211 24.75 -8.36 -14.06
N LEU A 212 23.89 -7.46 -13.59
CA LEU A 212 23.69 -6.15 -14.23
C LEU A 212 25.00 -5.34 -14.25
N VAL A 213 25.73 -5.32 -13.14
CA VAL A 213 27.04 -4.65 -13.05
C VAL A 213 28.06 -5.28 -14.00
N ARG A 214 28.12 -6.62 -14.10
CA ARG A 214 28.98 -7.33 -15.07
C ARG A 214 28.63 -7.01 -16.52
N LYS A 215 27.36 -6.70 -16.80
CA LYS A 215 26.86 -6.23 -18.10
C LYS A 215 27.13 -4.75 -18.37
N GLY A 216 27.76 -4.03 -17.42
CA GLY A 216 28.18 -2.64 -17.58
C GLY A 216 27.20 -1.59 -17.04
N PHE A 217 26.08 -1.99 -16.41
CA PHE A 217 25.18 -1.03 -15.78
C PHE A 217 25.83 -0.33 -14.57
N LYS A 218 25.65 0.98 -14.49
CA LYS A 218 26.10 1.80 -13.36
C LYS A 218 24.88 2.15 -12.51
N LEU A 219 24.62 1.35 -11.48
CA LEU A 219 23.47 1.52 -10.62
C LEU A 219 23.86 2.38 -9.40
N ASP A 220 23.10 3.43 -9.13
CA ASP A 220 23.24 4.32 -7.98
C ASP A 220 22.34 3.83 -6.83
N PHE A 221 21.18 3.21 -7.13
CA PHE A 221 20.26 2.71 -6.14
C PHE A 221 19.72 1.31 -6.47
N VAL A 222 19.26 0.63 -5.42
CA VAL A 222 18.47 -0.60 -5.49
C VAL A 222 17.21 -0.40 -4.66
N ASP A 223 16.07 -0.42 -5.33
CA ASP A 223 14.76 -0.39 -4.69
C ASP A 223 14.24 -1.81 -4.53
N VAL A 224 14.09 -2.24 -3.29
CA VAL A 224 13.62 -3.60 -2.95
C VAL A 224 12.11 -3.68 -2.80
N GLY A 225 11.41 -2.58 -3.09
CA GLY A 225 9.97 -2.47 -2.99
C GLY A 225 9.47 -2.44 -1.54
N GLY A 226 8.24 -2.82 -1.36
CA GLY A 226 7.61 -2.87 -0.05
C GLY A 226 7.23 -4.29 0.37
N GLY A 227 5.96 -4.42 0.70
CA GLY A 227 5.35 -5.73 0.94
C GLY A 227 5.17 -6.09 2.41
N LEU A 228 5.85 -5.43 3.36
CA LEU A 228 5.66 -5.72 4.78
C LEU A 228 4.18 -5.63 5.16
N GLY A 229 3.68 -6.72 5.75
CA GLY A 229 2.29 -6.87 6.17
C GLY A 229 2.01 -6.33 7.56
N ILE A 230 0.73 -6.36 7.92
CA ILE A 230 0.19 -6.01 9.24
C ILE A 230 -0.59 -7.19 9.82
N ASN A 231 -0.95 -7.13 11.09
CA ASN A 231 -1.67 -8.19 11.77
C ASN A 231 -3.18 -7.97 11.74
N TYR A 232 -3.85 -8.38 10.67
CA TYR A 232 -5.30 -8.25 10.53
C TYR A 232 -6.11 -9.09 11.54
N ASP A 233 -5.54 -10.21 12.03
CA ASP A 233 -6.26 -11.11 12.94
C ASP A 233 -6.29 -10.56 14.37
N MET A 234 -5.20 -9.94 14.79
CA MET A 234 -5.03 -9.37 16.14
C MET A 234 -4.25 -8.06 16.06
N PRO A 235 -4.84 -6.99 15.51
CA PRO A 235 -4.14 -5.73 15.26
C PRO A 235 -3.55 -5.10 16.53
N GLU A 236 -4.19 -5.30 17.68
CA GLU A 236 -3.74 -4.76 18.97
C GLU A 236 -2.45 -5.38 19.50
N ASN A 237 -2.09 -6.59 19.02
CA ASN A 237 -0.86 -7.25 19.46
C ASN A 237 0.38 -6.69 18.73
N GLU A 238 0.20 -6.09 17.56
CA GLU A 238 1.28 -5.54 16.75
C GLU A 238 0.80 -4.27 16.00
N PRO A 239 0.40 -3.21 16.75
CA PRO A 239 -0.17 -2.01 16.13
C PRO A 239 0.85 -1.23 15.30
N VAL A 240 2.15 -1.40 15.58
CA VAL A 240 3.26 -0.85 14.80
C VAL A 240 4.09 -2.00 14.25
N PRO A 241 4.19 -2.13 12.91
CA PRO A 241 4.95 -3.20 12.27
C PRO A 241 6.44 -3.18 12.63
N ASN A 242 7.05 -4.37 12.67
CA ASN A 242 8.45 -4.52 13.07
C ASN A 242 9.42 -4.21 11.91
N PHE A 243 9.56 -2.93 11.54
CA PHE A 243 10.50 -2.47 10.52
C PHE A 243 11.96 -2.79 10.88
N ALA A 244 12.30 -2.73 12.16
CA ALA A 244 13.67 -2.96 12.61
C ALA A 244 14.18 -4.37 12.26
N SER A 245 13.34 -5.40 12.40
CA SER A 245 13.69 -6.77 12.01
C SER A 245 13.89 -6.92 10.51
N VAL A 246 13.02 -6.32 9.69
CA VAL A 246 13.14 -6.35 8.23
C VAL A 246 14.44 -5.66 7.79
N PHE A 247 14.71 -4.46 8.31
CA PHE A 247 15.92 -3.71 7.95
C PHE A 247 17.21 -4.38 8.43
N ALA A 248 17.19 -5.05 9.58
CA ALA A 248 18.33 -5.84 10.04
C ALA A 248 18.62 -7.00 9.09
N ILE A 249 17.60 -7.70 8.61
CA ILE A 249 17.76 -8.78 7.63
C ILE A 249 18.31 -8.23 6.31
N ILE A 250 17.73 -7.15 5.79
CA ILE A 250 18.20 -6.52 4.54
C ILE A 250 19.64 -6.07 4.69
N ASN A 251 19.99 -5.33 5.74
CA ASN A 251 21.36 -4.88 5.95
C ASN A 251 22.37 -6.01 6.13
N GLY A 252 21.97 -7.12 6.78
CA GLY A 252 22.84 -8.26 7.01
C GLY A 252 23.09 -9.13 5.78
N ASN A 253 22.18 -9.15 4.81
CA ASN A 253 22.19 -10.08 3.69
C ASN A 253 22.36 -9.41 2.32
N LEU A 254 22.00 -8.13 2.16
CA LEU A 254 22.09 -7.42 0.89
C LEU A 254 23.53 -6.92 0.64
N LYS A 255 24.10 -7.27 -0.50
CA LYS A 255 25.51 -7.00 -0.88
C LYS A 255 25.59 -6.11 -2.11
N VAL A 256 24.97 -4.94 -2.05
CA VAL A 256 24.88 -4.02 -3.19
C VAL A 256 25.95 -2.91 -3.20
N GLY A 257 26.96 -3.03 -2.35
CA GLY A 257 28.07 -2.04 -2.26
C GLY A 257 27.57 -0.70 -1.68
N ASN A 258 28.02 0.40 -2.30
CA ASN A 258 27.68 1.77 -1.84
C ASN A 258 26.38 2.32 -2.45
N ARG A 259 25.54 1.48 -3.05
CA ARG A 259 24.27 1.89 -3.63
C ARG A 259 23.26 2.24 -2.54
N GLU A 260 22.45 3.24 -2.80
CA GLU A 260 21.32 3.53 -1.92
C GLU A 260 20.31 2.38 -1.95
N ILE A 261 19.76 2.05 -0.78
CA ILE A 261 18.71 1.02 -0.66
C ILE A 261 17.40 1.73 -0.38
N HIS A 262 16.43 1.52 -1.26
CA HIS A 262 15.12 2.13 -1.23
C HIS A 262 14.03 1.10 -0.89
N PHE A 263 12.95 1.56 -0.26
CA PHE A 263 11.78 0.77 0.10
C PHE A 263 10.50 1.52 -0.25
N GLU A 264 9.43 0.78 -0.58
CA GLU A 264 8.12 1.30 -0.98
C GLU A 264 7.03 0.79 -0.03
N PHE A 265 6.93 1.33 1.18
CA PHE A 265 5.93 0.90 2.15
C PHE A 265 4.62 1.68 2.00
N GLY A 266 3.50 0.96 1.99
CA GLY A 266 2.16 1.54 2.00
C GLY A 266 1.35 0.99 3.17
N ARG A 267 0.91 -0.27 3.06
CA ARG A 267 0.10 -0.96 4.08
C ARG A 267 0.67 -0.85 5.48
N SER A 268 1.94 -1.17 5.66
CA SER A 268 2.60 -1.16 6.96
C SER A 268 2.69 0.23 7.61
N ILE A 269 2.53 1.32 6.84
CA ILE A 269 2.53 2.68 7.38
C ILE A 269 1.13 3.11 7.83
N VAL A 270 0.11 2.89 6.99
CA VAL A 270 -1.21 3.48 7.24
C VAL A 270 -2.31 2.45 7.56
N GLY A 271 -2.01 1.16 7.50
CA GLY A 271 -3.04 0.12 7.64
C GLY A 271 -3.73 0.13 9.00
N GLU A 272 -2.94 0.17 10.06
CA GLU A 272 -3.44 0.06 11.43
C GLU A 272 -4.03 1.37 11.96
N CYS A 273 -3.64 2.53 11.44
CA CYS A 273 -4.15 3.80 11.93
C CYS A 273 -5.58 4.14 11.47
N GLY A 274 -6.16 3.37 10.55
CA GLY A 274 -7.49 3.64 10.02
C GLY A 274 -8.50 2.56 10.35
N GLU A 275 -9.70 2.97 10.75
CA GLU A 275 -10.84 2.11 11.03
C GLU A 275 -12.06 2.62 10.26
N LEU A 276 -12.91 1.70 9.75
CA LEU A 276 -14.19 2.07 9.15
C LEU A 276 -15.29 2.00 10.22
N ILE A 277 -15.88 3.13 10.52
CA ILE A 277 -16.97 3.27 11.50
C ILE A 277 -18.31 3.16 10.77
N THR A 278 -19.19 2.28 11.27
CA THR A 278 -20.46 1.97 10.63
C THR A 278 -21.56 1.74 11.65
N SER A 279 -22.82 2.03 11.29
CA SER A 279 -24.00 1.82 12.14
C SER A 279 -24.81 0.61 11.71
N VAL A 280 -25.40 -0.04 12.67
CA VAL A 280 -26.38 -1.11 12.45
C VAL A 280 -27.72 -0.52 11.98
N LEU A 281 -28.10 -0.84 10.75
CA LEU A 281 -29.42 -0.50 10.20
C LEU A 281 -30.50 -1.48 10.63
N TYR A 282 -30.24 -2.76 10.42
CA TYR A 282 -31.21 -3.80 10.67
C TYR A 282 -30.55 -5.10 11.16
N ARG A 283 -31.36 -5.90 11.85
CA ARG A 283 -31.09 -7.30 12.15
C ARG A 283 -32.12 -8.17 11.49
N LYS A 284 -31.68 -9.29 10.88
CA LYS A 284 -32.55 -10.21 10.18
C LYS A 284 -32.09 -11.66 10.43
N ASP A 285 -33.05 -12.52 10.77
CA ASP A 285 -32.82 -13.96 10.80
C ASP A 285 -33.29 -14.56 9.46
N THR A 286 -32.44 -15.38 8.83
CA THR A 286 -32.79 -16.07 7.59
C THR A 286 -33.62 -17.33 7.90
N ALA A 287 -34.25 -17.90 6.87
CA ALA A 287 -35.00 -19.19 7.01
C ALA A 287 -34.11 -20.35 7.47
N THR A 288 -32.81 -20.29 7.26
CA THR A 288 -31.81 -21.30 7.70
C THR A 288 -31.28 -21.03 9.11
N GLY A 289 -31.78 -19.98 9.80
CA GLY A 289 -31.34 -19.59 11.14
C GLY A 289 -30.03 -18.77 11.19
N ARG A 290 -29.50 -18.34 10.05
CA ARG A 290 -28.35 -17.43 10.00
C ARG A 290 -28.80 -16.04 10.44
N ARG A 291 -28.08 -15.42 11.38
CA ARG A 291 -28.35 -14.07 11.85
C ARG A 291 -27.52 -13.07 11.08
N LEU A 292 -28.18 -12.11 10.44
CA LEU A 292 -27.55 -11.03 9.70
C LEU A 292 -27.64 -9.75 10.51
N VAL A 293 -26.54 -9.01 10.55
CA VAL A 293 -26.50 -7.60 10.94
C VAL A 293 -26.18 -6.81 9.68
N ILE A 294 -27.12 -5.98 9.25
CA ILE A 294 -26.99 -5.12 8.08
C ILE A 294 -26.50 -3.78 8.60
N VAL A 295 -25.33 -3.37 8.12
CA VAL A 295 -24.70 -2.10 8.45
C VAL A 295 -24.85 -1.10 7.31
N ASP A 296 -24.69 0.21 7.56
CA ASP A 296 -24.79 1.26 6.54
C ASP A 296 -23.54 1.36 5.64
N ALA A 297 -22.41 0.80 6.06
CA ALA A 297 -21.27 0.59 5.17
C ALA A 297 -21.52 -0.58 4.21
N SER A 298 -20.80 -0.60 3.09
CA SER A 298 -20.86 -1.68 2.10
C SER A 298 -19.48 -1.90 1.44
N MET A 299 -19.43 -2.81 0.47
CA MET A 299 -18.25 -3.01 -0.36
C MET A 299 -17.81 -1.73 -1.10
N THR A 300 -18.67 -0.72 -1.21
CA THR A 300 -18.34 0.56 -1.83
C THR A 300 -17.38 1.39 -0.99
N GLU A 301 -17.47 1.27 0.33
CA GLU A 301 -16.53 1.91 1.25
C GLU A 301 -15.29 1.06 1.50
N LEU A 302 -15.44 -0.28 1.59
CA LEU A 302 -14.34 -1.19 1.92
C LEU A 302 -14.46 -2.53 1.17
N ILE A 303 -13.90 -2.57 -0.04
CA ILE A 303 -14.03 -3.73 -0.95
C ILE A 303 -13.19 -4.95 -0.56
N ARG A 304 -12.17 -4.78 0.27
CA ARG A 304 -11.14 -5.80 0.49
C ARG A 304 -11.63 -7.17 0.97
N PRO A 305 -12.60 -7.30 1.89
CA PRO A 305 -13.15 -8.60 2.26
C PRO A 305 -13.74 -9.34 1.06
N MET A 306 -14.46 -8.65 0.18
CA MET A 306 -15.13 -9.23 -0.98
C MET A 306 -14.17 -9.55 -2.12
N LEU A 307 -13.15 -8.70 -2.33
CA LEU A 307 -12.20 -8.85 -3.43
C LEU A 307 -11.11 -9.88 -3.16
N TYR A 308 -10.64 -9.95 -1.91
CA TYR A 308 -9.47 -10.77 -1.54
C TYR A 308 -9.80 -11.87 -0.54
N GLY A 309 -11.04 -11.94 -0.03
CA GLY A 309 -11.38 -12.79 1.12
C GLY A 309 -10.62 -12.37 2.39
N SER A 310 -10.24 -11.10 2.48
CA SER A 310 -9.44 -10.59 3.60
C SER A 310 -10.26 -10.61 4.88
N TYR A 311 -9.71 -11.20 5.94
CA TYR A 311 -10.24 -11.02 7.28
C TYR A 311 -9.91 -9.60 7.77
N LEU A 312 -10.88 -8.97 8.44
CA LEU A 312 -10.73 -7.73 9.18
C LEU A 312 -11.45 -7.90 10.52
N ASP A 313 -10.80 -7.50 11.59
CA ASP A 313 -11.41 -7.58 12.92
C ASP A 313 -12.55 -6.56 13.04
N ILE A 314 -13.67 -6.99 13.62
CA ILE A 314 -14.86 -6.16 13.83
C ILE A 314 -15.17 -6.09 15.30
N GLU A 315 -15.16 -4.87 15.85
CA GLU A 315 -15.50 -4.61 17.23
C GLU A 315 -16.81 -3.83 17.37
N TYR A 316 -17.39 -4.02 18.51
CA TYR A 316 -18.61 -3.35 18.91
C TYR A 316 -18.29 -2.17 19.83
N LEU A 317 -18.73 -0.96 19.46
CA LEU A 317 -18.35 0.26 20.18
C LEU A 317 -19.37 0.72 21.21
N THR A 318 -20.67 0.42 21.02
CA THR A 318 -21.75 1.06 21.81
C THR A 318 -22.56 0.14 22.68
N SER A 319 -22.52 -1.18 22.49
CA SER A 319 -23.33 -2.09 23.31
C SER A 319 -22.76 -2.28 24.71
N THR A 320 -23.68 -2.33 25.66
CA THR A 320 -23.42 -2.73 27.05
C THR A 320 -23.91 -4.15 27.35
N SER A 321 -24.40 -4.90 26.34
CA SER A 321 -24.97 -6.23 26.52
C SER A 321 -23.89 -7.26 26.85
N GLU A 322 -24.05 -7.96 27.96
CA GLU A 322 -23.22 -9.12 28.33
C GLU A 322 -23.53 -10.33 27.45
N LYS A 323 -24.74 -10.41 26.89
CA LYS A 323 -25.15 -11.51 26.02
C LYS A 323 -24.46 -11.36 24.66
N LYS A 324 -23.65 -12.34 24.28
CA LYS A 324 -23.03 -12.43 22.96
C LYS A 324 -23.83 -13.33 22.04
N GLU A 325 -23.87 -12.97 20.77
CA GLU A 325 -24.55 -13.72 19.72
C GLU A 325 -23.64 -13.76 18.49
N LYS A 326 -23.82 -14.77 17.66
CA LYS A 326 -23.05 -14.98 16.42
C LYS A 326 -23.79 -14.35 15.25
N TYR A 327 -23.09 -13.54 14.44
CA TYR A 327 -23.66 -12.80 13.33
C TYR A 327 -22.82 -12.90 12.07
N ALA A 328 -23.46 -12.77 10.91
CA ALA A 328 -22.80 -12.31 9.70
C ALA A 328 -23.03 -10.80 9.57
N ILE A 329 -21.97 -10.06 9.29
CA ILE A 329 -22.01 -8.61 9.07
C ILE A 329 -22.04 -8.37 7.56
N VAL A 330 -23.11 -7.74 7.08
CA VAL A 330 -23.39 -7.54 5.66
C VAL A 330 -23.66 -6.06 5.39
N GLY A 331 -23.27 -5.61 4.19
CA GLY A 331 -23.50 -4.23 3.77
C GLY A 331 -24.84 -4.02 3.05
N THR A 332 -24.94 -2.87 2.40
CA THR A 332 -26.17 -2.37 1.73
C THR A 332 -26.13 -2.47 0.22
N ALA A 333 -25.00 -2.87 -0.38
CA ALA A 333 -24.91 -3.00 -1.83
C ALA A 333 -25.81 -4.14 -2.37
N CYS A 334 -26.32 -3.95 -3.59
CA CYS A 334 -27.13 -4.97 -4.27
C CYS A 334 -26.27 -6.12 -4.82
N GLU A 335 -25.39 -6.66 -3.96
CA GLU A 335 -24.48 -7.76 -4.27
C GLU A 335 -24.51 -8.81 -3.16
N SER A 336 -24.64 -10.08 -3.52
CA SER A 336 -24.64 -11.18 -2.55
C SER A 336 -23.30 -11.36 -1.84
N THR A 337 -22.23 -10.85 -2.44
CA THR A 337 -20.87 -10.88 -1.91
C THR A 337 -20.58 -9.75 -0.93
N ASP A 338 -21.51 -8.81 -0.73
CA ASP A 338 -21.32 -7.67 0.19
C ASP A 338 -21.41 -8.13 1.66
N VAL A 339 -20.38 -8.86 2.08
CA VAL A 339 -20.26 -9.50 3.39
C VAL A 339 -18.89 -9.16 3.99
N PHE A 340 -18.88 -8.36 5.04
CA PHE A 340 -17.63 -8.03 5.76
C PHE A 340 -17.09 -9.18 6.58
N ASN A 341 -17.99 -9.96 7.21
CA ASN A 341 -17.61 -11.12 7.99
C ASN A 341 -18.78 -12.12 8.02
N GLU A 342 -18.50 -13.36 7.67
CA GLU A 342 -19.50 -14.44 7.65
C GLU A 342 -19.95 -14.89 9.04
N SER A 343 -19.10 -14.65 10.06
CA SER A 343 -19.31 -15.25 11.37
C SER A 343 -18.46 -14.61 12.46
N VAL A 344 -18.95 -13.52 13.03
CA VAL A 344 -18.34 -12.84 14.18
C VAL A 344 -19.22 -12.96 15.43
N THR A 345 -18.59 -13.08 16.59
CA THR A 345 -19.30 -13.12 17.88
C THR A 345 -19.26 -11.73 18.52
N LEU A 346 -20.40 -11.07 18.57
CA LEU A 346 -20.53 -9.72 19.11
C LEU A 346 -21.57 -9.69 20.26
N PRO A 347 -21.54 -8.65 21.11
CA PRO A 347 -22.68 -8.35 22.00
C PRO A 347 -23.99 -8.28 21.23
N LYS A 348 -25.10 -8.63 21.87
CA LYS A 348 -26.42 -8.55 21.22
C LYS A 348 -26.63 -7.17 20.64
N THR A 349 -26.77 -7.10 19.32
CA THR A 349 -26.89 -5.87 18.54
C THR A 349 -28.34 -5.39 18.42
N VAL A 350 -28.50 -4.05 18.37
CA VAL A 350 -29.77 -3.40 18.02
C VAL A 350 -29.53 -2.30 16.98
N ARG A 351 -30.58 -1.83 16.35
CA ARG A 351 -30.53 -0.71 15.40
C ARG A 351 -29.92 0.53 16.04
N GLY A 352 -29.01 1.18 15.33
CA GLY A 352 -28.31 2.40 15.77
C GLY A 352 -27.04 2.11 16.59
N ASP A 353 -26.73 0.84 16.86
CA ASP A 353 -25.42 0.49 17.44
C ASP A 353 -24.30 0.77 16.45
N ILE A 354 -23.12 1.10 16.95
CA ILE A 354 -21.95 1.41 16.15
C ILE A 354 -20.93 0.27 16.25
N LEU A 355 -20.43 -0.14 15.10
CA LEU A 355 -19.34 -1.07 14.93
C LEU A 355 -18.12 -0.35 14.34
N THR A 356 -16.96 -0.91 14.57
CA THR A 356 -15.74 -0.55 13.84
C THR A 356 -15.16 -1.76 13.13
N ILE A 357 -14.68 -1.56 11.91
CA ILE A 357 -13.89 -2.52 11.13
C ILE A 357 -12.46 -2.02 11.15
N LYS A 358 -11.60 -2.75 11.84
CA LYS A 358 -10.21 -2.37 12.12
C LYS A 358 -9.29 -2.52 10.92
N SER A 359 -8.08 -1.94 11.01
CA SER A 359 -6.99 -2.08 10.05
C SER A 359 -7.42 -1.72 8.61
N ALA A 360 -8.33 -0.74 8.48
CA ALA A 360 -8.90 -0.30 7.21
C ALA A 360 -8.18 0.93 6.62
N GLY A 361 -7.09 1.39 7.23
CA GLY A 361 -6.38 2.62 6.82
C GLY A 361 -5.69 2.51 5.46
N ALA A 362 -5.31 1.29 5.04
CA ALA A 362 -4.71 1.05 3.73
C ALA A 362 -5.71 0.37 2.78
N TYR A 363 -5.79 0.88 1.54
CA TYR A 363 -6.62 0.31 0.48
C TYR A 363 -8.12 0.22 0.85
N GLY A 364 -8.58 1.09 1.74
CA GLY A 364 -9.97 1.31 2.06
C GLY A 364 -10.48 2.50 1.24
N MET A 365 -10.32 3.73 1.74
CA MET A 365 -10.74 4.95 1.04
C MET A 365 -10.19 5.03 -0.40
N SER A 366 -8.93 4.63 -0.63
CA SER A 366 -8.32 4.68 -1.96
C SER A 366 -8.94 3.73 -2.99
N MET A 367 -9.67 2.71 -2.55
CA MET A 367 -10.42 1.77 -3.40
C MET A 367 -11.94 1.97 -3.31
N ALA A 368 -12.42 2.96 -2.57
CA ALA A 368 -13.83 3.24 -2.45
C ALA A 368 -14.45 3.62 -3.81
N SER A 369 -15.71 3.28 -4.00
CA SER A 369 -16.42 3.45 -5.26
C SER A 369 -17.82 4.03 -5.03
N ARG A 370 -18.50 4.40 -6.12
CA ARG A 370 -19.88 4.91 -6.11
C ARG A 370 -20.89 3.90 -6.67
N TYR A 371 -20.60 2.60 -6.53
CA TYR A 371 -21.56 1.58 -6.94
C TYR A 371 -22.88 1.76 -6.18
N ASN A 372 -24.01 1.46 -6.81
CA ASN A 372 -25.37 1.80 -6.37
C ASN A 372 -25.58 3.31 -6.06
N GLN A 373 -24.70 4.20 -6.56
CA GLN A 373 -24.68 5.65 -6.30
C GLN A 373 -24.48 6.03 -4.83
N HIS A 374 -23.80 5.17 -4.06
CA HIS A 374 -23.38 5.51 -2.71
C HIS A 374 -22.42 6.71 -2.73
N ASP A 375 -22.48 7.54 -1.72
CA ASP A 375 -21.49 8.58 -1.52
C ASP A 375 -20.16 7.98 -1.05
N LEU A 376 -19.04 8.66 -1.36
CA LEU A 376 -17.76 8.28 -0.78
C LEU A 376 -17.78 8.61 0.72
N PRO A 377 -17.21 7.75 1.57
CA PRO A 377 -17.20 7.96 3.01
C PRO A 377 -16.37 9.20 3.38
N GLY A 378 -16.78 9.88 4.45
CA GLY A 378 -16.01 10.95 5.06
C GLY A 378 -14.80 10.44 5.85
N ALA A 379 -14.02 11.37 6.40
CA ALA A 379 -12.92 11.07 7.30
C ALA A 379 -13.01 11.90 8.58
N VAL A 380 -12.68 11.28 9.72
CA VAL A 380 -12.57 11.90 11.05
C VAL A 380 -11.20 11.54 11.62
N TYR A 381 -10.53 12.51 12.22
CA TYR A 381 -9.15 12.33 12.69
C TYR A 381 -9.08 12.48 14.21
N SER A 382 -8.23 11.71 14.87
CA SER A 382 -8.08 11.79 16.33
C SER A 382 -7.64 13.18 16.80
N ASP A 383 -6.90 13.91 15.98
CA ASP A 383 -6.45 15.29 16.28
C ASP A 383 -7.61 16.31 16.40
N ASP A 384 -8.78 15.99 15.85
CA ASP A 384 -9.97 16.87 15.87
C ASP A 384 -10.96 16.49 16.99
N LEU A 385 -10.66 15.46 17.77
CA LEU A 385 -11.57 14.92 18.80
C LEU A 385 -11.30 15.43 20.23
#